data_86116a9abe21015d2f831edefe8fce52
#
_entry.id   86116a9abe21015d2f831edefe8fce52
#
_cell.length_a   1.000
_cell.length_b   1.000
_cell.length_c   1.000
_cell.angle_alpha   90.00
_cell.angle_beta   90.00
_cell.angle_gamma   90.00
#
_symmetry.space_group_name_H-M   'P 1'
#
loop_
_entity.id
_entity.type
_entity.pdbx_description
1 polymer ?
#
loop_
_entity_poly.entity_id
_entity_poly.type
_entity_poly.pdbx_seq_one_letter_code
_entity_poly.pdbx_strand_id
1 'polypeptide(L)'
;MFVVDLGFSGAKWLHGEDRGTVRSCFRQSRDGLSFQGDRYLVGERALLETGSRYLRTVEELVEMYPLFVSACSAAAGVSRDDVLVVGLPYDYWRDAKDSESPSNPIRVLKGSLRIIGDSASGTGPSGTGASGTGALEFGRVAVFPQGLGGIKAYLAMKAGASGNILGVDIGFNTVIYALYSCAQGEMLAGKTFYRKGVCDMAVNGLIPRIKGYLHGVTVTPLEIDYAMQAGALQVGFDKVDITPEAGEAARAYVNDLFSLVTGDIKASHGRGVTFDTVLFFGGGARLLDGKVEASKVKVVVMEDPEYANAIGFRARAEEMIAGDARK
;
A
#
# COMPACT_ATOMS: atom_id res chain seq x y z
N MET A 1 -14.87 -11.03 7.07
CA MET A 1 -14.14 -9.74 6.99
C MET A 1 -13.23 -9.75 5.78
N PHE A 2 -13.37 -8.75 4.93
CA PHE A 2 -12.54 -8.54 3.77
C PHE A 2 -11.65 -7.31 3.98
N VAL A 3 -10.35 -7.43 3.77
CA VAL A 3 -9.37 -6.34 3.96
C VAL A 3 -8.74 -6.00 2.64
N VAL A 4 -8.66 -4.71 2.30
CA VAL A 4 -7.96 -4.22 1.10
C VAL A 4 -7.07 -3.03 1.47
N ASP A 5 -5.77 -3.19 1.27
CA ASP A 5 -4.78 -2.12 1.40
C ASP A 5 -4.36 -1.67 -0.01
N LEU A 6 -4.91 -0.55 -0.48
CA LEU A 6 -4.61 0.00 -1.79
C LEU A 6 -3.38 0.89 -1.73
N GLY A 7 -2.32 0.43 -2.36
CA GLY A 7 -1.09 1.19 -2.59
C GLY A 7 -0.94 1.59 -4.06
N PHE A 8 0.03 2.45 -4.37
CA PHE A 8 0.29 2.97 -5.73
C PHE A 8 0.81 1.91 -6.71
N SER A 9 1.44 0.83 -6.25
CA SER A 9 1.90 -0.28 -7.11
C SER A 9 0.99 -1.50 -7.08
N GLY A 10 0.18 -1.67 -6.03
CA GLY A 10 -0.71 -2.82 -5.90
C GLY A 10 -1.66 -2.70 -4.72
N ALA A 11 -2.86 -3.21 -4.88
CA ALA A 11 -3.85 -3.45 -3.83
C ALA A 11 -3.62 -4.84 -3.23
N LYS A 12 -3.32 -4.92 -1.93
CA LYS A 12 -3.17 -6.18 -1.19
C LYS A 12 -4.49 -6.51 -0.53
N TRP A 13 -4.93 -7.74 -0.63
CA TRP A 13 -6.17 -8.17 0.00
C TRP A 13 -5.97 -9.39 0.90
N LEU A 14 -6.82 -9.49 1.93
CA LEU A 14 -6.94 -10.63 2.83
C LEU A 14 -8.41 -11.01 2.97
N HIS A 15 -8.72 -12.30 2.88
CA HIS A 15 -10.04 -12.86 3.16
C HIS A 15 -9.91 -14.25 3.80
N GLY A 16 -10.30 -14.39 5.06
CA GLY A 16 -9.98 -15.61 5.81
C GLY A 16 -8.46 -15.84 5.88
N GLU A 17 -8.02 -17.01 5.44
CA GLU A 17 -6.60 -17.36 5.33
C GLU A 17 -6.01 -17.01 3.96
N ASP A 18 -6.86 -16.66 3.00
CA ASP A 18 -6.42 -16.32 1.65
C ASP A 18 -5.91 -14.88 1.57
N ARG A 19 -4.93 -14.67 0.71
CA ARG A 19 -4.35 -13.35 0.42
C ARG A 19 -3.91 -13.26 -1.03
N GLY A 20 -3.84 -12.03 -1.52
CA GLY A 20 -3.33 -11.78 -2.86
C GLY A 20 -3.12 -10.31 -3.13
N THR A 21 -2.64 -10.05 -4.34
CA THR A 21 -2.36 -8.69 -4.82
C THR A 21 -2.97 -8.48 -6.19
N VAL A 22 -3.57 -7.33 -6.41
CA VAL A 22 -3.97 -6.81 -7.72
C VAL A 22 -3.11 -5.58 -8.01
N ARG A 23 -2.46 -5.52 -9.17
CA ARG A 23 -1.66 -4.34 -9.56
C ARG A 23 -2.51 -3.08 -9.61
N SER A 24 -2.01 -1.96 -9.09
CA SER A 24 -2.72 -0.67 -9.08
C SER A 24 -2.62 0.06 -10.43
N CYS A 25 -2.84 -0.69 -11.51
CA CYS A 25 -2.93 -0.16 -12.85
C CYS A 25 -4.31 -0.46 -13.43
N PHE A 26 -4.77 0.43 -14.30
CA PHE A 26 -6.09 0.35 -14.90
C PHE A 26 -6.12 1.02 -16.26
N ARG A 27 -7.11 0.66 -17.04
CA ARG A 27 -7.37 1.23 -18.37
C ARG A 27 -8.86 1.20 -18.65
N GLN A 28 -9.41 2.30 -19.18
CA GLN A 28 -10.76 2.33 -19.72
C GLN A 28 -10.84 1.40 -20.95
N SER A 29 -11.88 0.58 -21.01
CA SER A 29 -12.06 -0.46 -22.02
C SER A 29 -13.56 -0.64 -22.32
N ARG A 30 -13.89 -1.41 -23.36
CA ARG A 30 -15.26 -1.85 -23.62
C ARG A 30 -15.64 -3.05 -22.75
N ASP A 31 -14.63 -3.78 -22.28
CA ASP A 31 -14.74 -4.95 -21.42
C ASP A 31 -14.15 -4.64 -20.04
N GLY A 32 -14.48 -5.48 -19.04
CA GLY A 32 -13.91 -5.36 -17.71
C GLY A 32 -14.93 -4.99 -16.64
N LEU A 33 -14.41 -4.48 -15.50
CA LEU A 33 -15.22 -4.08 -14.35
C LEU A 33 -15.95 -2.76 -14.62
N SER A 34 -17.23 -2.70 -14.25
CA SER A 34 -18.03 -1.47 -14.32
C SER A 34 -17.72 -0.56 -13.15
N PHE A 35 -17.48 0.73 -13.43
CA PHE A 35 -17.25 1.74 -12.43
C PHE A 35 -17.64 3.12 -12.97
N GLN A 36 -18.57 3.82 -12.29
CA GLN A 36 -19.08 5.16 -12.64
C GLN A 36 -19.59 5.28 -14.09
N GLY A 37 -20.24 4.23 -14.60
CA GLY A 37 -20.78 4.20 -15.96
C GLY A 37 -19.78 3.79 -17.06
N ASP A 38 -18.52 3.70 -16.73
CA ASP A 38 -17.44 3.21 -17.61
C ASP A 38 -17.03 1.78 -17.27
N ARG A 39 -16.25 1.17 -18.16
CA ARG A 39 -15.65 -0.14 -17.93
C ARG A 39 -14.13 -0.04 -17.91
N TYR A 40 -13.51 -0.85 -17.04
CA TYR A 40 -12.08 -0.83 -16.81
C TYR A 40 -11.47 -2.23 -16.78
N LEU A 41 -10.36 -2.40 -17.49
CA LEU A 41 -9.41 -3.46 -17.21
C LEU A 41 -8.56 -3.03 -16.01
N VAL A 42 -8.29 -3.95 -15.09
CA VAL A 42 -7.54 -3.68 -13.85
C VAL A 42 -6.49 -4.75 -13.63
N GLY A 43 -5.38 -4.37 -13.01
CA GLY A 43 -4.29 -5.27 -12.67
C GLY A 43 -3.52 -5.76 -13.89
N GLU A 44 -3.09 -7.02 -13.86
CA GLU A 44 -2.30 -7.65 -14.92
C GLU A 44 -2.97 -7.58 -16.29
N ARG A 45 -4.30 -7.64 -16.35
CA ARG A 45 -5.03 -7.50 -17.63
C ARG A 45 -4.86 -6.10 -18.23
N ALA A 46 -4.82 -5.07 -17.40
CA ALA A 46 -4.56 -3.71 -17.88
C ALA A 46 -3.11 -3.56 -18.37
N LEU A 47 -2.14 -4.21 -17.72
CA LEU A 47 -0.72 -4.15 -18.10
C LEU A 47 -0.44 -4.67 -19.52
N LEU A 48 -1.20 -5.66 -19.97
CA LEU A 48 -1.04 -6.27 -21.29
C LEU A 48 -1.51 -5.35 -22.43
N GLU A 49 -2.15 -4.24 -22.11
CA GLU A 49 -2.78 -3.35 -23.05
C GLU A 49 -2.07 -2.00 -23.12
N THR A 50 -1.91 -1.45 -24.33
CA THR A 50 -1.37 -0.11 -24.51
C THR A 50 -2.30 0.95 -23.90
N GLY A 51 -1.73 1.98 -23.25
CA GLY A 51 -2.48 3.07 -22.64
C GLY A 51 -2.99 2.76 -21.22
N SER A 52 -2.54 1.69 -20.59
CA SER A 52 -2.73 1.49 -19.16
C SER A 52 -2.01 2.58 -18.34
N ARG A 53 -2.58 2.93 -17.22
CA ARG A 53 -2.01 3.92 -16.30
C ARG A 53 -2.08 3.45 -14.86
N TYR A 54 -1.22 4.03 -14.03
CA TYR A 54 -1.12 3.79 -12.60
C TYR A 54 -1.71 4.96 -11.83
N LEU A 55 -2.10 4.67 -10.59
CA LEU A 55 -2.46 5.70 -9.61
C LEU A 55 -1.27 6.64 -9.39
N ARG A 56 -1.51 7.96 -9.40
CA ARG A 56 -0.47 8.98 -9.31
C ARG A 56 -0.59 9.84 -8.06
N THR A 57 -1.82 10.12 -7.63
CA THR A 57 -2.10 10.98 -6.48
C THR A 57 -2.99 10.26 -5.46
N VAL A 58 -3.06 10.80 -4.24
CA VAL A 58 -3.91 10.22 -3.19
C VAL A 58 -5.39 10.44 -3.51
N GLU A 59 -5.73 11.56 -4.14
CA GLU A 59 -7.08 11.86 -4.59
C GLU A 59 -7.55 10.81 -5.61
N GLU A 60 -6.71 10.51 -6.61
CA GLU A 60 -6.99 9.46 -7.60
C GLU A 60 -7.08 8.08 -6.93
N LEU A 61 -6.22 7.80 -5.94
CA LEU A 61 -6.27 6.55 -5.16
C LEU A 61 -7.63 6.42 -4.45
N VAL A 62 -8.10 7.47 -3.80
CA VAL A 62 -9.39 7.49 -3.09
C VAL A 62 -10.56 7.35 -4.06
N GLU A 63 -10.53 8.06 -5.17
CA GLU A 63 -11.55 7.97 -6.23
C GLU A 63 -11.66 6.56 -6.81
N MET A 64 -10.52 5.94 -7.12
CA MET A 64 -10.47 4.62 -7.75
C MET A 64 -10.56 3.46 -6.76
N TYR A 65 -10.61 3.73 -5.45
CA TYR A 65 -10.68 2.68 -4.43
C TYR A 65 -11.79 1.65 -4.68
N PRO A 66 -13.05 2.04 -5.00
CA PRO A 66 -14.11 1.07 -5.25
C PRO A 66 -13.81 0.14 -6.42
N LEU A 67 -13.17 0.63 -7.49
CA LEU A 67 -12.76 -0.18 -8.63
C LEU A 67 -11.75 -1.26 -8.18
N PHE A 68 -10.75 -0.89 -7.37
CA PHE A 68 -9.75 -1.85 -6.88
C PHE A 68 -10.31 -2.81 -5.84
N VAL A 69 -11.25 -2.39 -4.99
CA VAL A 69 -11.98 -3.31 -4.10
C VAL A 69 -12.77 -4.33 -4.92
N SER A 70 -13.42 -3.91 -6.01
CA SER A 70 -14.12 -4.81 -6.92
C SER A 70 -13.16 -5.82 -7.57
N ALA A 71 -12.00 -5.37 -8.04
CA ALA A 71 -10.99 -6.25 -8.62
C ALA A 71 -10.42 -7.26 -7.61
N CYS A 72 -10.11 -6.81 -6.39
CA CYS A 72 -9.66 -7.68 -5.30
C CYS A 72 -10.75 -8.67 -4.88
N SER A 73 -12.00 -8.24 -4.82
CA SER A 73 -13.15 -9.07 -4.49
C SER A 73 -13.34 -10.19 -5.53
N ALA A 74 -13.23 -9.85 -6.82
CA ALA A 74 -13.29 -10.84 -7.89
C ALA A 74 -12.13 -11.85 -7.79
N ALA A 75 -10.92 -11.39 -7.47
CA ALA A 75 -9.76 -12.27 -7.29
C ALA A 75 -9.88 -13.17 -6.05
N ALA A 76 -10.52 -12.69 -4.99
CA ALA A 76 -10.73 -13.41 -3.75
C ALA A 76 -12.00 -14.28 -3.73
N GLY A 77 -12.85 -14.18 -4.78
CA GLY A 77 -14.15 -14.86 -4.81
C GLY A 77 -15.17 -14.32 -3.79
N VAL A 78 -15.01 -13.05 -3.35
CA VAL A 78 -15.89 -12.40 -2.38
C VAL A 78 -17.00 -11.68 -3.12
N SER A 79 -18.25 -12.02 -2.85
CA SER A 79 -19.43 -11.33 -3.40
C SER A 79 -20.16 -10.49 -2.35
N ARG A 80 -20.02 -10.85 -1.07
CA ARG A 80 -20.62 -10.16 0.08
C ARG A 80 -19.77 -10.41 1.32
N ASP A 81 -19.63 -9.42 2.18
CA ASP A 81 -19.05 -9.58 3.53
C ASP A 81 -19.67 -8.56 4.49
N ASP A 82 -19.68 -8.92 5.80
CA ASP A 82 -20.22 -8.05 6.83
C ASP A 82 -19.32 -6.82 7.07
N VAL A 83 -18.00 -6.98 6.91
CA VAL A 83 -17.02 -5.93 7.18
C VAL A 83 -15.98 -5.82 6.08
N LEU A 84 -15.91 -4.64 5.46
CA LEU A 84 -14.79 -4.23 4.61
C LEU A 84 -13.85 -3.34 5.43
N VAL A 85 -12.56 -3.63 5.36
CA VAL A 85 -11.50 -2.83 5.99
C VAL A 85 -10.55 -2.32 4.93
N VAL A 86 -10.28 -1.00 4.97
CA VAL A 86 -9.42 -0.33 3.99
C VAL A 86 -8.43 0.62 4.66
N GLY A 87 -7.33 0.95 3.96
CA GLY A 87 -6.28 1.85 4.41
C GLY A 87 -6.21 3.16 3.64
N LEU A 88 -5.82 4.24 4.30
CA LEU A 88 -5.45 5.51 3.67
C LEU A 88 -4.08 5.97 4.15
N PRO A 89 -3.30 6.71 3.33
CA PRO A 89 -2.07 7.34 3.77
C PRO A 89 -2.28 8.15 5.04
N TYR A 90 -1.31 8.09 5.97
CA TYR A 90 -1.50 8.59 7.33
C TYR A 90 -1.96 10.05 7.40
N ASP A 91 -1.29 10.96 6.70
CA ASP A 91 -1.65 12.38 6.77
C ASP A 91 -3.07 12.63 6.22
N TYR A 92 -3.40 11.98 5.10
CA TYR A 92 -4.73 12.08 4.50
C TYR A 92 -5.83 11.57 5.45
N TRP A 93 -5.58 10.45 6.14
CA TRP A 93 -6.47 9.92 7.16
C TRP A 93 -6.57 10.84 8.38
N ARG A 94 -5.42 11.33 8.89
CA ARG A 94 -5.35 12.22 10.06
C ARG A 94 -6.16 13.50 9.82
N ASP A 95 -5.95 14.15 8.67
CA ASP A 95 -6.60 15.42 8.34
C ASP A 95 -8.12 15.26 8.11
N ALA A 96 -8.56 14.05 7.76
CA ALA A 96 -9.97 13.74 7.53
C ALA A 96 -10.71 13.16 8.73
N LYS A 97 -10.04 12.46 9.66
CA LYS A 97 -10.71 11.63 10.70
C LYS A 97 -11.68 12.38 11.59
N ASP A 98 -11.37 13.63 11.93
CA ASP A 98 -12.14 14.46 12.87
C ASP A 98 -12.99 15.52 12.13
N SER A 99 -13.01 15.52 10.80
CA SER A 99 -13.79 16.46 10.01
C SER A 99 -15.27 16.04 9.93
N GLU A 100 -16.19 16.93 10.29
CA GLU A 100 -17.63 16.73 10.16
C GLU A 100 -18.18 17.10 8.77
N SER A 101 -17.34 17.63 7.89
CA SER A 101 -17.76 18.05 6.54
C SER A 101 -18.44 16.89 5.77
N PRO A 102 -19.54 17.17 5.04
CA PRO A 102 -20.13 16.19 4.11
C PRO A 102 -19.14 15.71 3.05
N SER A 103 -18.18 16.55 2.66
CA SER A 103 -17.10 16.23 1.72
C SER A 103 -15.90 15.56 2.38
N ASN A 104 -16.00 15.14 3.64
CA ASN A 104 -14.94 14.40 4.33
C ASN A 104 -14.55 13.15 3.53
N PRO A 105 -13.28 13.00 3.12
CA PRO A 105 -12.85 11.91 2.26
C PRO A 105 -13.11 10.52 2.86
N ILE A 106 -13.00 10.37 4.18
CA ILE A 106 -13.30 9.09 4.85
C ILE A 106 -14.80 8.78 4.76
N ARG A 107 -15.66 9.78 4.95
CA ARG A 107 -17.12 9.60 4.85
C ARG A 107 -17.53 9.26 3.42
N VAL A 108 -17.00 10.00 2.45
CA VAL A 108 -17.25 9.77 1.02
C VAL A 108 -16.78 8.37 0.63
N LEU A 109 -15.55 7.99 1.01
CA LEU A 109 -15.00 6.67 0.73
C LEU A 109 -15.86 5.56 1.37
N LYS A 110 -16.26 5.70 2.65
CA LYS A 110 -17.13 4.72 3.30
C LYS A 110 -18.47 4.59 2.57
N GLY A 111 -19.03 5.70 2.09
CA GLY A 111 -20.27 5.68 1.32
C GLY A 111 -20.12 4.94 -0.01
N SER A 112 -19.08 5.24 -0.78
CA SER A 112 -18.81 4.63 -2.07
C SER A 112 -18.43 3.14 -2.00
N LEU A 113 -17.92 2.69 -0.85
CA LEU A 113 -17.50 1.31 -0.62
C LEU A 113 -18.61 0.43 -0.01
N ARG A 114 -19.69 0.97 0.45
CA ARG A 114 -20.79 0.17 1.03
C ARG A 114 -21.49 -0.71 0.00
N ILE A 115 -21.70 -0.14 -1.19
CA ILE A 115 -22.32 -0.83 -2.32
C ILE A 115 -21.49 -0.48 -3.55
N ILE A 116 -20.84 -1.45 -4.14
CA ILE A 116 -19.98 -1.30 -5.33
C ILE A 116 -20.58 -2.13 -6.47
N GLY A 117 -20.76 -1.51 -7.63
CA GLY A 117 -21.28 -2.16 -8.83
C GLY A 117 -22.59 -1.53 -9.32
N ASP A 118 -22.94 -1.79 -10.56
CA ASP A 118 -24.18 -1.33 -11.14
C ASP A 118 -25.37 -2.09 -10.57
N SER A 119 -26.36 -1.35 -10.08
CA SER A 119 -27.71 -1.86 -9.79
C SER A 119 -28.48 -2.28 -11.06
N ALA A 120 -27.88 -2.10 -12.24
CA ALA A 120 -28.47 -2.44 -13.52
C ALA A 120 -28.11 -3.88 -13.92
N SER A 121 -29.06 -4.77 -13.79
CA SER A 121 -29.08 -6.09 -14.40
C SER A 121 -29.01 -5.97 -15.93
N GLY A 122 -27.80 -5.84 -16.48
CA GLY A 122 -27.57 -5.95 -17.91
C GLY A 122 -27.29 -7.39 -18.25
N THR A 123 -28.24 -8.08 -18.90
CA THR A 123 -28.03 -9.36 -19.58
C THR A 123 -26.94 -9.21 -20.63
N GLY A 124 -25.70 -9.55 -20.26
CA GLY A 124 -24.60 -9.70 -21.23
C GLY A 124 -24.73 -11.02 -22.01
N PRO A 125 -24.30 -11.07 -23.28
CA PRO A 125 -24.38 -12.28 -24.09
C PRO A 125 -23.54 -13.40 -23.47
N SER A 126 -24.16 -14.54 -23.37
CA SER A 126 -23.60 -15.81 -22.90
C SER A 126 -22.36 -16.21 -23.71
N GLY A 127 -21.22 -16.26 -23.06
CA GLY A 127 -20.02 -16.85 -23.65
C GLY A 127 -18.76 -16.56 -22.82
N THR A 128 -18.34 -17.58 -22.05
CA THR A 128 -17.10 -17.70 -21.30
C THR A 128 -17.03 -16.98 -19.93
N GLY A 129 -17.48 -17.66 -18.88
CA GLY A 129 -16.79 -17.85 -17.61
C GLY A 129 -16.47 -16.64 -16.69
N ALA A 130 -17.18 -15.50 -16.78
CA ALA A 130 -17.24 -14.52 -15.71
C ALA A 130 -18.71 -14.15 -15.51
N SER A 131 -19.41 -14.93 -14.70
CA SER A 131 -20.78 -14.64 -14.26
C SER A 131 -20.80 -13.25 -13.63
N GLY A 132 -21.73 -12.41 -14.11
CA GLY A 132 -21.90 -11.04 -13.70
C GLY A 132 -21.80 -10.88 -12.20
N THR A 133 -20.91 -10.03 -11.79
CA THR A 133 -20.80 -9.60 -10.40
C THR A 133 -22.04 -8.76 -10.10
N GLY A 134 -22.99 -9.34 -9.40
CA GLY A 134 -24.00 -8.56 -8.70
C GLY A 134 -23.32 -7.49 -7.83
N ALA A 135 -24.05 -6.48 -7.39
CA ALA A 135 -23.49 -5.44 -6.53
C ALA A 135 -22.79 -6.10 -5.32
N LEU A 136 -21.57 -5.64 -5.03
CA LEU A 136 -20.85 -5.98 -3.81
C LEU A 136 -21.45 -5.16 -2.67
N GLU A 137 -21.84 -5.82 -1.60
CA GLU A 137 -22.45 -5.15 -0.44
C GLU A 137 -21.66 -5.48 0.83
N PHE A 138 -21.31 -4.44 1.58
CA PHE A 138 -20.62 -4.56 2.86
C PHE A 138 -21.47 -3.94 3.98
N GLY A 139 -21.73 -4.69 5.04
CA GLY A 139 -22.51 -4.22 6.20
C GLY A 139 -21.84 -3.04 6.91
N ARG A 140 -20.51 -3.07 7.02
CA ARG A 140 -19.70 -2.01 7.66
C ARG A 140 -18.41 -1.77 6.86
N VAL A 141 -18.02 -0.50 6.76
CA VAL A 141 -16.70 -0.11 6.19
C VAL A 141 -15.87 0.56 7.28
N ALA A 142 -14.70 0.02 7.56
CA ALA A 142 -13.70 0.60 8.46
C ALA A 142 -12.52 1.14 7.65
N VAL A 143 -12.02 2.34 8.03
CA VAL A 143 -10.90 3.00 7.37
C VAL A 143 -9.80 3.27 8.39
N PHE A 144 -8.59 2.74 8.15
CA PHE A 144 -7.45 2.87 9.03
C PHE A 144 -6.29 3.61 8.37
N PRO A 145 -5.38 4.23 9.17
CA PRO A 145 -4.18 4.85 8.62
C PRO A 145 -3.12 3.79 8.25
N GLN A 146 -2.61 3.88 7.02
CA GLN A 146 -1.38 3.18 6.64
C GLN A 146 -0.22 3.64 7.54
N GLY A 147 0.81 2.81 7.67
CA GLY A 147 1.91 3.05 8.61
C GLY A 147 1.62 2.51 10.01
N LEU A 148 0.43 2.76 10.59
CA LEU A 148 0.03 2.14 11.86
C LEU A 148 -0.30 0.66 11.69
N GLY A 149 -0.81 0.25 10.53
CA GLY A 149 -1.14 -1.15 10.25
C GLY A 149 0.06 -2.09 10.49
N GLY A 150 1.22 -1.78 9.92
CA GLY A 150 2.42 -2.60 10.11
C GLY A 150 2.85 -2.72 11.58
N ILE A 151 2.73 -1.65 12.36
CA ILE A 151 3.01 -1.69 13.80
C ILE A 151 2.00 -2.63 14.51
N LYS A 152 0.73 -2.55 14.19
CA LYS A 152 -0.31 -3.42 14.76
C LYS A 152 -0.10 -4.89 14.39
N ALA A 153 0.32 -5.17 13.15
CA ALA A 153 0.71 -6.51 12.72
C ALA A 153 1.89 -7.04 13.56
N TYR A 154 2.93 -6.23 13.76
CA TYR A 154 4.08 -6.60 14.57
C TYR A 154 3.68 -6.89 16.02
N LEU A 155 2.85 -6.05 16.63
CA LEU A 155 2.38 -6.22 18.01
C LEU A 155 1.53 -7.50 18.18
N ALA A 156 0.73 -7.84 17.19
CA ALA A 156 -0.06 -9.09 17.20
C ALA A 156 0.84 -10.35 17.15
N MET A 157 1.98 -10.28 16.45
CA MET A 157 2.93 -11.38 16.34
C MET A 157 3.92 -11.46 17.52
N LYS A 158 4.20 -10.33 18.18
CA LYS A 158 5.22 -10.21 19.24
C LYS A 158 4.58 -9.85 20.58
N ALA A 159 4.08 -10.86 21.29
CA ALA A 159 3.62 -10.69 22.66
C ALA A 159 4.74 -10.09 23.55
N GLY A 160 4.40 -9.05 24.32
CA GLY A 160 5.33 -8.39 25.22
C GLY A 160 6.28 -7.38 24.56
N ALA A 161 6.01 -6.93 23.33
CA ALA A 161 6.72 -5.79 22.76
C ALA A 161 6.56 -4.56 23.68
N SER A 162 7.66 -3.87 23.94
CA SER A 162 7.74 -2.74 24.87
C SER A 162 8.54 -1.58 24.28
N GLY A 163 8.49 -0.43 24.97
CA GLY A 163 9.15 0.78 24.51
C GLY A 163 8.42 1.49 23.37
N ASN A 164 9.14 2.32 22.65
CA ASN A 164 8.62 3.04 21.49
C ASN A 164 9.04 2.33 20.20
N ILE A 165 8.10 2.17 19.28
CA ILE A 165 8.31 1.55 17.97
C ILE A 165 8.21 2.63 16.90
N LEU A 166 9.28 2.83 16.12
CA LEU A 166 9.26 3.61 14.90
C LEU A 166 8.95 2.66 13.73
N GLY A 167 7.71 2.67 13.25
CA GLY A 167 7.32 1.98 12.03
C GLY A 167 7.62 2.85 10.81
N VAL A 168 8.23 2.26 9.78
CA VAL A 168 8.52 2.92 8.50
C VAL A 168 7.96 2.06 7.39
N ASP A 169 6.88 2.52 6.80
CA ASP A 169 6.21 1.92 5.64
C ASP A 169 6.82 2.47 4.35
N ILE A 170 7.51 1.62 3.61
CA ILE A 170 8.13 2.00 2.34
C ILE A 170 7.26 1.48 1.21
N GLY A 171 6.39 2.35 0.69
CA GLY A 171 5.57 2.09 -0.47
C GLY A 171 6.29 2.43 -1.79
N PHE A 172 5.58 2.25 -2.91
CA PHE A 172 6.11 2.61 -4.22
C PHE A 172 6.26 4.13 -4.39
N ASN A 173 5.24 4.91 -4.03
CA ASN A 173 5.23 6.38 -4.18
C ASN A 173 5.37 7.13 -2.86
N THR A 174 5.13 6.46 -1.73
CA THR A 174 5.10 7.10 -0.41
C THR A 174 6.04 6.39 0.56
N VAL A 175 6.56 7.16 1.51
CA VAL A 175 7.08 6.64 2.78
C VAL A 175 6.21 7.20 3.89
N ILE A 176 5.76 6.33 4.79
CA ILE A 176 5.00 6.74 5.96
C ILE A 176 5.77 6.31 7.19
N TYR A 177 6.04 7.23 8.10
CA TYR A 177 6.47 6.81 9.43
C TYR A 177 5.35 6.97 10.46
N ALA A 178 5.37 6.10 11.43
CA ALA A 178 4.52 6.14 12.62
C ALA A 178 5.36 5.83 13.85
N LEU A 179 5.32 6.70 14.85
CA LEU A 179 5.94 6.47 16.15
C LEU A 179 4.85 6.07 17.14
N TYR A 180 4.97 4.88 17.70
CA TYR A 180 3.99 4.27 18.59
C TYR A 180 4.58 3.98 19.96
N SER A 181 3.87 4.34 21.03
CA SER A 181 4.23 4.01 22.41
C SER A 181 3.50 2.75 22.85
N CYS A 182 4.23 1.68 23.13
CA CYS A 182 3.64 0.47 23.69
C CYS A 182 3.07 0.71 25.09
N ALA A 183 3.69 1.59 25.89
CA ALA A 183 3.24 1.91 27.25
C ALA A 183 1.90 2.66 27.26
N GLN A 184 1.69 3.58 26.33
CA GLN A 184 0.46 4.35 26.20
C GLN A 184 -0.58 3.67 25.33
N GLY A 185 -0.16 2.70 24.50
CA GLY A 185 -1.05 2.02 23.56
C GLY A 185 -1.50 2.90 22.39
N GLU A 186 -0.79 3.99 22.13
CA GLU A 186 -1.16 5.01 21.14
C GLU A 186 -0.02 5.50 20.26
N MET A 187 -0.39 6.17 19.19
CA MET A 187 0.52 6.77 18.25
C MET A 187 0.93 8.16 18.72
N LEU A 188 2.24 8.37 18.88
CA LEU A 188 2.83 9.64 19.33
C LEU A 188 3.01 10.62 18.17
N ALA A 189 3.39 10.10 16.99
CA ALA A 189 3.71 10.90 15.82
C ALA A 189 3.51 10.08 14.54
N GLY A 190 3.36 10.77 13.42
CA GLY A 190 3.35 10.14 12.11
C GLY A 190 3.28 11.15 10.99
N LYS A 191 3.77 10.76 9.82
CA LYS A 191 3.75 11.56 8.60
C LYS A 191 3.86 10.73 7.35
N THR A 192 3.27 11.23 6.27
CA THR A 192 3.42 10.70 4.92
C THR A 192 4.35 11.58 4.11
N PHE A 193 5.43 11.02 3.58
CA PHE A 193 6.29 11.66 2.61
C PHE A 193 5.90 11.19 1.21
N TYR A 194 5.28 12.07 0.45
CA TYR A 194 4.88 11.79 -0.94
C TYR A 194 6.09 11.85 -1.87
N ARG A 195 6.11 10.98 -2.90
CA ARG A 195 7.19 10.84 -3.88
C ARG A 195 8.55 10.53 -3.26
N LYS A 196 8.56 9.83 -2.11
CA LYS A 196 9.77 9.40 -1.41
C LYS A 196 9.89 7.87 -1.29
N GLY A 197 8.97 7.13 -1.92
CA GLY A 197 9.00 5.68 -1.97
C GLY A 197 10.03 5.11 -2.97
N VAL A 198 9.86 3.84 -3.32
CA VAL A 198 10.73 3.11 -4.26
C VAL A 198 10.85 3.82 -5.61
N CYS A 199 9.79 4.51 -6.04
CA CYS A 199 9.80 5.32 -7.27
C CYS A 199 10.87 6.42 -7.24
N ASP A 200 11.08 7.10 -6.10
CA ASP A 200 12.13 8.11 -5.93
C ASP A 200 13.53 7.48 -6.05
N MET A 201 13.73 6.33 -5.41
CA MET A 201 14.97 5.57 -5.53
C MET A 201 15.23 5.12 -6.98
N ALA A 202 14.19 4.63 -7.68
CA ALA A 202 14.30 4.23 -9.08
C ALA A 202 14.71 5.40 -9.97
N VAL A 203 13.99 6.53 -9.88
CA VAL A 203 14.19 7.69 -10.78
C VAL A 203 15.48 8.44 -10.45
N ASN A 204 15.71 8.75 -9.20
CA ASN A 204 16.81 9.62 -8.77
C ASN A 204 18.06 8.84 -8.34
N GLY A 205 17.90 7.57 -8.00
CA GLY A 205 18.99 6.69 -7.56
C GLY A 205 19.51 5.77 -8.67
N LEU A 206 18.67 4.88 -9.20
CA LEU A 206 19.11 3.79 -10.07
C LEU A 206 19.19 4.19 -11.54
N ILE A 207 18.18 4.83 -12.12
CA ILE A 207 18.19 5.21 -13.55
C ILE A 207 19.44 5.98 -13.94
N PRO A 208 19.93 6.99 -13.18
CA PRO A 208 21.18 7.68 -13.50
C PRO A 208 22.40 6.76 -13.53
N ARG A 209 22.45 5.73 -12.66
CA ARG A 209 23.56 4.79 -12.57
C ARG A 209 23.62 3.83 -13.75
N ILE A 210 22.45 3.38 -14.23
CA ILE A 210 22.33 2.43 -15.35
C ILE A 210 22.20 3.11 -16.71
N LYS A 211 22.28 4.45 -16.78
CA LYS A 211 22.08 5.22 -18.02
C LYS A 211 22.97 4.70 -19.18
N GLY A 212 24.18 4.29 -18.89
CA GLY A 212 25.11 3.73 -19.88
C GLY A 212 24.61 2.44 -20.53
N TYR A 213 23.80 1.65 -19.83
CA TYR A 213 23.25 0.38 -20.33
C TYR A 213 21.97 0.59 -21.17
N LEU A 214 21.29 1.71 -20.98
CA LEU A 214 19.98 1.95 -21.62
C LEU A 214 20.06 2.25 -23.12
N HIS A 215 21.21 2.66 -23.64
CA HIS A 215 21.42 2.97 -25.06
C HIS A 215 20.32 3.87 -25.66
N GLY A 216 19.80 4.82 -24.87
CA GLY A 216 18.71 5.73 -25.29
C GLY A 216 17.30 5.18 -25.09
N VAL A 217 17.13 3.97 -24.60
CA VAL A 217 15.81 3.41 -24.25
C VAL A 217 15.29 4.12 -23.00
N THR A 218 14.04 4.56 -23.06
CA THR A 218 13.34 5.12 -21.89
C THR A 218 12.72 3.99 -21.09
N VAL A 219 12.97 3.97 -19.78
CA VAL A 219 12.40 3.02 -18.84
C VAL A 219 11.51 3.74 -17.83
N THR A 220 10.40 3.12 -17.49
CA THR A 220 9.49 3.64 -16.46
C THR A 220 9.95 3.23 -15.06
N PRO A 221 9.58 3.98 -14.01
CA PRO A 221 9.89 3.60 -12.63
C PRO A 221 9.39 2.21 -12.26
N LEU A 222 8.30 1.75 -12.87
CA LEU A 222 7.76 0.43 -12.61
C LEU A 222 8.58 -0.68 -13.28
N GLU A 223 9.02 -0.49 -14.53
CA GLU A 223 9.94 -1.43 -15.20
C GLU A 223 11.23 -1.56 -14.40
N ILE A 224 11.70 -0.45 -13.81
CA ILE A 224 12.84 -0.46 -12.92
C ILE A 224 12.55 -1.22 -11.62
N ASP A 225 11.37 -1.06 -11.02
CA ASP A 225 10.99 -1.83 -9.82
C ASP A 225 10.98 -3.34 -10.12
N TYR A 226 10.43 -3.75 -11.27
CA TYR A 226 10.51 -5.14 -11.71
C TYR A 226 11.94 -5.62 -11.96
N ALA A 227 12.74 -4.80 -12.63
CA ALA A 227 14.13 -5.14 -12.91
C ALA A 227 14.96 -5.29 -11.62
N MET A 228 14.71 -4.46 -10.61
CA MET A 228 15.33 -4.60 -9.28
C MET A 228 14.96 -5.91 -8.60
N GLN A 229 13.69 -6.31 -8.68
CA GLN A 229 13.23 -7.58 -8.11
C GLN A 229 13.81 -8.78 -8.85
N ALA A 230 14.00 -8.66 -10.17
CA ALA A 230 14.58 -9.70 -11.02
C ALA A 230 16.12 -9.70 -11.04
N GLY A 231 16.77 -8.66 -10.50
CA GLY A 231 18.22 -8.44 -10.57
C GLY A 231 18.73 -8.07 -11.96
N ALA A 232 17.86 -7.91 -12.94
CA ALA A 232 18.25 -7.65 -14.32
C ALA A 232 17.19 -6.84 -15.08
N LEU A 233 17.69 -6.02 -16.02
CA LEU A 233 16.86 -5.21 -16.91
C LEU A 233 16.96 -5.73 -18.34
N GLN A 234 15.82 -5.89 -19.02
CA GLN A 234 15.78 -6.18 -20.46
C GLN A 234 15.95 -4.88 -21.24
N VAL A 235 16.99 -4.78 -22.06
CA VAL A 235 17.25 -3.65 -22.95
C VAL A 235 17.35 -4.18 -24.38
N GLY A 236 16.29 -4.03 -25.17
CA GLY A 236 16.20 -4.69 -26.48
C GLY A 236 16.24 -6.21 -26.34
N PHE A 237 17.23 -6.84 -26.96
CA PHE A 237 17.44 -8.31 -26.87
C PHE A 237 18.39 -8.71 -25.75
N ASP A 238 19.06 -7.76 -25.09
CA ASP A 238 20.05 -8.02 -24.07
C ASP A 238 19.41 -7.99 -22.68
N LYS A 239 19.92 -8.85 -21.80
CA LYS A 239 19.60 -8.87 -20.38
C LYS A 239 20.80 -8.35 -19.60
N VAL A 240 20.64 -7.17 -18.99
CA VAL A 240 21.71 -6.49 -18.24
C VAL A 240 21.53 -6.75 -16.75
N ASP A 241 22.56 -7.26 -16.08
CA ASP A 241 22.60 -7.34 -14.61
C ASP A 241 22.75 -5.93 -14.04
N ILE A 242 21.80 -5.54 -13.19
CA ILE A 242 21.78 -4.24 -12.52
C ILE A 242 21.89 -4.38 -10.99
N THR A 243 22.19 -5.58 -10.50
CA THR A 243 22.26 -5.87 -9.06
C THR A 243 23.25 -4.97 -8.32
N PRO A 244 24.47 -4.69 -8.84
CA PRO A 244 25.41 -3.81 -8.18
C PRO A 244 24.88 -2.38 -8.03
N GLU A 245 24.37 -1.78 -9.12
CA GLU A 245 23.86 -0.42 -9.16
C GLU A 245 22.59 -0.27 -8.31
N ALA A 246 21.71 -1.29 -8.34
CA ALA A 246 20.53 -1.35 -7.48
C ALA A 246 20.93 -1.42 -6.00
N GLY A 247 21.97 -2.17 -5.66
CA GLY A 247 22.51 -2.23 -4.31
C GLY A 247 23.06 -0.89 -3.81
N GLU A 248 23.78 -0.16 -4.67
CA GLU A 248 24.29 1.18 -4.35
C GLU A 248 23.15 2.20 -4.21
N ALA A 249 22.20 2.19 -5.14
CA ALA A 249 21.03 3.07 -5.08
C ALA A 249 20.21 2.82 -3.80
N ALA A 250 19.99 1.56 -3.43
CA ALA A 250 19.29 1.20 -2.20
C ALA A 250 20.02 1.70 -0.94
N ARG A 251 21.35 1.53 -0.85
CA ARG A 251 22.14 2.03 0.30
C ARG A 251 22.05 3.56 0.44
N ALA A 252 22.18 4.29 -0.67
CA ALA A 252 22.05 5.75 -0.67
C ALA A 252 20.65 6.17 -0.24
N TYR A 253 19.62 5.56 -0.82
CA TYR A 253 18.22 5.82 -0.49
C TYR A 253 17.89 5.59 0.99
N VAL A 254 18.40 4.50 1.59
CA VAL A 254 18.21 4.20 3.01
C VAL A 254 18.78 5.30 3.89
N ASN A 255 19.99 5.78 3.61
CA ASN A 255 20.63 6.86 4.37
C ASN A 255 19.83 8.16 4.28
N ASP A 256 19.35 8.52 3.09
CA ASP A 256 18.51 9.69 2.87
C ASP A 256 17.16 9.55 3.59
N LEU A 257 16.56 8.37 3.56
CA LEU A 257 15.32 8.06 4.25
C LEU A 257 15.46 8.20 5.77
N PHE A 258 16.52 7.66 6.35
CA PHE A 258 16.78 7.82 7.78
C PHE A 258 16.97 9.29 8.18
N SER A 259 17.71 10.03 7.37
CA SER A 259 17.92 11.45 7.59
C SER A 259 16.60 12.25 7.53
N LEU A 260 15.75 11.92 6.55
CA LEU A 260 14.43 12.53 6.36
C LEU A 260 13.52 12.26 7.57
N VAL A 261 13.35 10.98 7.95
CA VAL A 261 12.46 10.57 9.04
C VAL A 261 12.93 11.11 10.39
N THR A 262 14.22 10.94 10.71
CA THR A 262 14.77 11.41 11.99
C THR A 262 14.82 12.92 12.08
N GLY A 263 15.05 13.61 10.96
CA GLY A 263 15.01 15.07 10.87
C GLY A 263 13.60 15.61 11.16
N ASP A 264 12.57 15.01 10.57
CA ASP A 264 11.17 15.40 10.80
C ASP A 264 10.72 15.13 12.25
N ILE A 265 11.05 13.96 12.82
CA ILE A 265 10.75 13.64 14.22
C ILE A 265 11.39 14.67 15.15
N LYS A 266 12.66 15.02 14.94
CA LYS A 266 13.36 16.03 15.75
C LYS A 266 12.74 17.41 15.63
N ALA A 267 12.34 17.81 14.43
CA ALA A 267 11.72 19.11 14.18
C ALA A 267 10.32 19.21 14.81
N SER A 268 9.52 18.15 14.74
CA SER A 268 8.13 18.16 15.16
C SER A 268 7.93 17.84 16.65
N HIS A 269 8.81 17.04 17.24
CA HIS A 269 8.65 16.49 18.61
C HIS A 269 9.84 16.75 19.54
N GLY A 270 10.86 17.46 19.05
CA GLY A 270 12.06 17.80 19.82
C GLY A 270 13.06 16.64 19.94
N ARG A 271 14.19 16.93 20.62
CA ARG A 271 15.32 15.98 20.70
C ARG A 271 15.14 14.84 21.71
N GLY A 272 14.09 14.91 22.54
CA GLY A 272 13.84 13.93 23.61
C GLY A 272 13.13 12.65 23.19
N VAL A 273 12.66 12.58 21.93
CA VAL A 273 11.96 11.38 21.43
C VAL A 273 12.96 10.30 21.10
N THR A 274 12.83 9.15 21.75
CA THR A 274 13.61 7.94 21.52
C THR A 274 12.72 6.81 21.05
N PHE A 275 13.29 5.86 20.33
CA PHE A 275 12.62 4.62 19.95
C PHE A 275 13.57 3.44 20.19
N ASP A 276 12.99 2.31 20.59
CA ASP A 276 13.71 1.09 20.96
C ASP A 276 13.75 0.11 19.79
N THR A 277 12.74 0.18 18.92
CA THR A 277 12.63 -0.66 17.73
C THR A 277 12.33 0.21 16.51
N VAL A 278 13.05 -0.03 15.42
CA VAL A 278 12.71 0.44 14.06
C VAL A 278 12.18 -0.74 13.29
N LEU A 279 10.95 -0.61 12.81
CA LEU A 279 10.22 -1.64 12.08
C LEU A 279 10.02 -1.20 10.64
N PHE A 280 10.58 -1.93 9.68
CA PHE A 280 10.40 -1.69 8.26
C PHE A 280 9.36 -2.62 7.66
N PHE A 281 8.45 -2.08 6.87
CA PHE A 281 7.42 -2.79 6.12
C PHE A 281 7.01 -2.01 4.87
N GLY A 282 5.97 -2.50 4.15
CA GLY A 282 5.65 -2.04 2.81
C GLY A 282 6.49 -2.75 1.74
N GLY A 283 6.07 -2.69 0.48
CA GLY A 283 6.73 -3.45 -0.60
C GLY A 283 8.20 -3.09 -0.81
N GLY A 284 8.59 -1.84 -0.51
CA GLY A 284 9.97 -1.37 -0.61
C GLY A 284 10.88 -1.83 0.53
N ALA A 285 10.34 -2.33 1.64
CA ALA A 285 11.16 -2.76 2.76
C ALA A 285 12.05 -3.97 2.42
N ARG A 286 11.68 -4.79 1.44
CA ARG A 286 12.53 -5.90 0.94
C ARG A 286 13.89 -5.42 0.41
N LEU A 287 13.98 -4.17 -0.05
CA LEU A 287 15.23 -3.57 -0.53
C LEU A 287 16.22 -3.30 0.60
N LEU A 288 15.76 -3.32 1.86
CA LEU A 288 16.55 -3.05 3.06
C LEU A 288 17.16 -4.32 3.67
N ASP A 289 16.72 -5.50 3.24
CA ASP A 289 17.15 -6.76 3.82
C ASP A 289 18.68 -6.91 3.76
N GLY A 290 19.31 -7.17 4.92
CA GLY A 290 20.76 -7.22 5.09
C GLY A 290 21.52 -5.90 4.88
N LYS A 291 20.83 -4.74 4.69
CA LYS A 291 21.49 -3.45 4.38
C LYS A 291 21.36 -2.42 5.50
N VAL A 292 20.60 -2.72 6.53
CA VAL A 292 20.41 -1.81 7.68
C VAL A 292 20.93 -2.46 8.94
N GLU A 293 21.98 -1.86 9.51
CA GLU A 293 22.51 -2.23 10.82
C GLU A 293 22.43 -1.04 11.77
N ALA A 294 21.95 -1.27 12.99
CA ALA A 294 22.00 -0.28 14.03
C ALA A 294 22.53 -0.89 15.33
N SER A 295 23.51 -0.23 15.95
CA SER A 295 24.22 -0.76 17.11
C SER A 295 23.46 -0.63 18.44
N LYS A 296 22.44 0.25 18.49
CA LYS A 296 21.74 0.60 19.75
C LYS A 296 20.22 0.51 19.69
N VAL A 297 19.67 0.28 18.50
CA VAL A 297 18.24 0.18 18.27
C VAL A 297 17.96 -1.13 17.57
N LYS A 298 16.93 -1.83 18.00
CA LYS A 298 16.52 -3.06 17.34
C LYS A 298 15.93 -2.73 15.98
N VAL A 299 16.53 -3.27 14.92
CA VAL A 299 16.00 -3.15 13.55
C VAL A 299 15.30 -4.44 13.17
N VAL A 300 14.10 -4.31 12.62
CA VAL A 300 13.27 -5.44 12.16
C VAL A 300 12.73 -5.11 10.78
N VAL A 301 12.97 -5.96 9.80
CA VAL A 301 12.23 -6.00 8.55
C VAL A 301 11.18 -7.08 8.68
N MET A 302 9.91 -6.78 8.42
CA MET A 302 8.83 -7.77 8.53
C MET A 302 8.98 -8.86 7.46
N GLU A 303 8.60 -10.09 7.80
CA GLU A 303 8.70 -11.26 6.91
C GLU A 303 7.87 -11.09 5.63
N ASP A 304 6.61 -10.65 5.76
CA ASP A 304 5.70 -10.33 4.64
C ASP A 304 5.44 -8.81 4.60
N PRO A 305 6.45 -7.99 4.29
CA PRO A 305 6.41 -6.55 4.55
C PRO A 305 5.32 -5.84 3.75
N GLU A 306 4.99 -6.32 2.55
CA GLU A 306 3.94 -5.73 1.68
C GLU A 306 2.52 -5.95 2.20
N TYR A 307 2.28 -6.99 3.02
CA TYR A 307 0.98 -7.28 3.63
C TYR A 307 0.82 -6.71 5.04
N ALA A 308 1.86 -6.12 5.60
CA ALA A 308 1.89 -5.70 6.99
C ALA A 308 0.73 -4.76 7.37
N ASN A 309 0.41 -3.77 6.52
CA ASN A 309 -0.75 -2.91 6.77
C ASN A 309 -2.05 -3.70 6.77
N ALA A 310 -2.30 -4.54 5.78
CA ALA A 310 -3.52 -5.33 5.68
C ALA A 310 -3.70 -6.28 6.88
N ILE A 311 -2.61 -6.93 7.32
CA ILE A 311 -2.61 -7.81 8.51
C ILE A 311 -2.97 -6.99 9.77
N GLY A 312 -2.34 -5.83 9.95
CA GLY A 312 -2.63 -4.97 11.10
C GLY A 312 -4.01 -4.34 11.06
N PHE A 313 -4.54 -4.03 9.89
CA PHE A 313 -5.92 -3.56 9.73
C PHE A 313 -6.92 -4.64 10.15
N ARG A 314 -6.67 -5.90 9.76
CA ARG A 314 -7.47 -7.04 10.21
C ARG A 314 -7.47 -7.14 11.73
N ALA A 315 -6.29 -7.17 12.35
CA ALA A 315 -6.15 -7.27 13.80
C ALA A 315 -6.89 -6.12 14.51
N ARG A 316 -6.76 -4.89 14.01
CA ARG A 316 -7.45 -3.73 14.60
C ARG A 316 -8.97 -3.80 14.44
N ALA A 317 -9.46 -4.27 13.31
CA ALA A 317 -10.91 -4.43 13.10
C ALA A 317 -11.50 -5.52 14.02
N GLU A 318 -10.77 -6.61 14.23
CA GLU A 318 -11.14 -7.67 15.18
C GLU A 318 -11.24 -7.13 16.63
N GLU A 319 -10.26 -6.31 17.06
CA GLU A 319 -10.31 -5.62 18.35
C GLU A 319 -11.58 -4.75 18.50
N MET A 320 -11.93 -3.99 17.45
CA MET A 320 -13.11 -3.11 17.45
C MET A 320 -14.41 -3.92 17.54
N ILE A 321 -14.54 -4.98 16.73
CA ILE A 321 -15.74 -5.84 16.74
C ILE A 321 -15.90 -6.52 18.10
N ALA A 322 -14.82 -7.05 18.67
CA ALA A 322 -14.85 -7.64 20.01
C ALA A 322 -15.18 -6.63 21.10
N GLY A 323 -14.76 -5.37 20.96
CA GLY A 323 -15.11 -4.28 21.86
C GLY A 323 -16.58 -3.87 21.79
N ASP A 324 -17.14 -3.83 20.59
CA ASP A 324 -18.58 -3.51 20.36
C ASP A 324 -19.50 -4.63 20.89
N ALA A 325 -19.09 -5.89 20.80
CA ALA A 325 -19.84 -7.04 21.31
C ALA A 325 -19.91 -7.12 22.86
N ARG A 326 -19.06 -6.36 23.57
CA ARG A 326 -19.02 -6.33 25.05
C ARG A 326 -19.82 -5.17 25.65
N LYS A 327 -20.34 -4.26 24.82
CA LYS A 327 -21.21 -3.15 25.22
C LYS A 327 -22.68 -3.50 25.04
#